data_b0378492ab2105d9fa646512d08b9dea
#
_entry.id   b0378492ab2105d9fa646512d08b9dea
#
_cell.length_a   1.000
_cell.length_b   1.000
_cell.length_c   1.000
_cell.angle_alpha   90.00
_cell.angle_beta   90.00
_cell.angle_gamma   90.00
#
_symmetry.space_group_name_H-M   'P 1'
#
loop_
_entity.id
_entity.type
_entity.pdbx_description
1 polymer ?
#
loop_
_entity_poly.entity_id
_entity_poly.type
_entity_poly.pdbx_seq_one_letter_code
_entity_poly.pdbx_strand_id
1 'polypeptide(L)'
;MAEASTSSVLSIERLVDPFDAIATPASDREKILQMEALMRESPEQIQIEPVHYFARGLYAREITIPKGTLLTGKIHLFEHINIISKGDISVLTENGVKRIQAPAAIVSRPGIKRIGYAHEETVWTTIHACDEKDAEKAEKLLVVDTFEEFEKAIKEAECPLLP
;
A
#
# COMPACT_ATOMS: atom_id res chain seq x y z
N MET A 1 -10.68 4.59 22.09
CA MET A 1 -10.65 5.35 20.82
C MET A 1 -9.62 4.66 19.94
N ALA A 2 -10.06 3.97 18.91
CA ALA A 2 -9.17 3.32 17.95
C ALA A 2 -8.58 4.42 17.05
N GLU A 3 -7.27 4.59 17.06
CA GLU A 3 -6.59 5.39 16.05
C GLU A 3 -6.73 4.66 14.72
N ALA A 4 -7.47 5.27 13.81
CA ALA A 4 -7.54 4.79 12.45
C ALA A 4 -6.12 4.81 11.86
N SER A 5 -5.62 3.64 11.49
CA SER A 5 -4.34 3.49 10.82
C SER A 5 -4.37 4.23 9.48
N THR A 6 -3.85 5.43 9.49
CA THR A 6 -3.92 6.36 8.37
C THR A 6 -2.77 6.06 7.41
N SER A 7 -3.08 5.58 6.22
CA SER A 7 -2.13 5.69 5.09
C SER A 7 -1.88 7.18 4.85
N SER A 8 -0.61 7.61 4.85
CA SER A 8 -0.29 9.00 4.56
C SER A 8 -0.54 9.30 3.09
N VAL A 9 -1.36 10.30 2.81
CA VAL A 9 -1.79 10.67 1.46
C VAL A 9 -1.58 12.17 1.25
N LEU A 10 -0.93 12.54 0.16
CA LEU A 10 -0.65 13.92 -0.23
C LEU A 10 -1.27 14.25 -1.57
N SER A 11 -1.81 15.47 -1.69
CA SER A 11 -2.18 16.06 -2.97
C SER A 11 -1.08 17.03 -3.41
N ILE A 12 -0.43 16.74 -4.53
CA ILE A 12 0.67 17.57 -5.05
C ILE A 12 0.31 18.05 -6.46
N GLU A 13 -0.07 19.31 -6.56
CA GLU A 13 -0.45 19.91 -7.86
C GLU A 13 0.73 20.31 -8.79
N ARG A 14 1.99 20.16 -8.36
CA ARG A 14 3.14 20.77 -9.05
C ARG A 14 4.44 20.00 -8.99
N LEU A 15 4.47 18.68 -9.22
CA LEU A 15 5.76 18.01 -9.35
C LEU A 15 5.88 17.28 -10.70
N VAL A 16 6.93 17.64 -11.43
CA VAL A 16 7.65 16.74 -12.34
C VAL A 16 7.89 15.47 -11.52
N ASP A 17 7.57 14.34 -11.98
CA ASP A 17 7.50 13.03 -11.30
C ASP A 17 8.09 13.03 -9.86
N PRO A 18 7.29 12.87 -8.79
CA PRO A 18 7.76 13.00 -7.41
C PRO A 18 8.89 12.01 -7.06
N PHE A 19 9.08 10.97 -7.86
CA PHE A 19 10.17 10.02 -7.69
C PHE A 19 11.52 10.56 -8.21
N ASP A 20 11.52 11.57 -9.09
CA ASP A 20 12.73 12.25 -9.55
C ASP A 20 13.34 13.20 -8.50
N ALA A 21 12.54 13.59 -7.49
CA ALA A 21 12.97 14.52 -6.45
C ALA A 21 13.91 13.90 -5.40
N ILE A 22 14.09 12.56 -5.41
CA ILE A 22 14.94 11.87 -4.44
C ILE A 22 16.34 11.70 -5.01
N ALA A 23 17.19 12.67 -4.75
CA ALA A 23 18.54 12.81 -5.31
C ALA A 23 19.64 11.97 -4.63
N THR A 24 19.32 11.07 -3.71
CA THR A 24 20.34 10.30 -2.98
C THR A 24 20.45 8.86 -3.48
N PRO A 25 21.67 8.26 -3.51
CA PRO A 25 21.89 6.86 -3.90
C PRO A 25 21.51 5.88 -2.79
N ALA A 26 20.34 6.09 -2.17
CA ALA A 26 19.75 5.16 -1.22
C ALA A 26 19.13 3.97 -1.94
N SER A 27 19.03 2.82 -1.27
CA SER A 27 18.25 1.70 -1.77
C SER A 27 16.79 2.13 -1.99
N ASP A 28 16.07 1.47 -2.89
CA ASP A 28 14.66 1.82 -3.14
C ASP A 28 13.79 1.68 -1.88
N ARG A 29 14.16 0.76 -0.97
CA ARG A 29 13.54 0.62 0.36
C ARG A 29 13.76 1.87 1.23
N GLU A 30 14.98 2.39 1.27
CA GLU A 30 15.30 3.61 2.02
C GLU A 30 14.59 4.83 1.44
N LYS A 31 14.49 4.94 0.11
CA LYS A 31 13.70 5.99 -0.55
C LYS A 31 12.23 5.93 -0.16
N ILE A 32 11.63 4.74 -0.12
CA ILE A 32 10.24 4.55 0.33
C ILE A 32 10.06 5.07 1.75
N LEU A 33 10.95 4.72 2.68
CA LEU A 33 10.87 5.16 4.08
C LEU A 33 11.09 6.67 4.24
N GLN A 34 12.02 7.26 3.48
CA GLN A 34 12.24 8.70 3.47
C GLN A 34 11.03 9.47 2.94
N MET A 35 10.45 9.02 1.83
CA MET A 35 9.23 9.63 1.28
C MET A 35 8.07 9.51 2.24
N GLU A 36 7.87 8.36 2.87
CA GLU A 36 6.81 8.17 3.85
C GLU A 36 6.96 9.12 5.05
N ALA A 37 8.19 9.34 5.53
CA ALA A 37 8.46 10.31 6.60
C ALA A 37 8.07 11.73 6.18
N LEU A 38 8.47 12.17 4.98
CA LEU A 38 8.11 13.48 4.44
C LEU A 38 6.60 13.64 4.25
N MET A 39 5.92 12.58 3.77
CA MET A 39 4.47 12.57 3.62
C MET A 39 3.75 12.76 4.96
N ARG A 40 4.23 12.11 6.02
CA ARG A 40 3.64 12.23 7.37
C ARG A 40 3.76 13.65 7.96
N GLU A 41 4.81 14.37 7.62
CA GLU A 41 5.03 15.75 8.08
C GLU A 41 4.26 16.80 7.26
N SER A 42 3.71 16.42 6.11
CA SER A 42 2.97 17.35 5.27
C SER A 42 1.66 17.79 5.91
N PRO A 43 1.32 19.07 5.87
CA PRO A 43 0.03 19.58 6.32
C PRO A 43 -1.12 19.24 5.36
N GLU A 44 -0.81 18.84 4.14
CA GLU A 44 -1.77 18.54 3.07
C GLU A 44 -2.16 17.04 3.08
N GLN A 45 -2.73 16.57 4.18
CA GLN A 45 -3.23 15.19 4.27
C GLN A 45 -4.66 15.11 3.71
N ILE A 46 -4.92 14.13 2.85
CA ILE A 46 -6.28 13.78 2.44
C ILE A 46 -6.64 12.39 2.99
N GLN A 47 -7.89 12.21 3.35
CA GLN A 47 -8.41 10.91 3.74
C GLN A 47 -9.07 10.24 2.54
N ILE A 48 -8.76 8.96 2.33
CA ILE A 48 -9.40 8.12 1.35
C ILE A 48 -10.19 7.05 2.10
N GLU A 49 -11.51 7.11 1.99
CA GLU A 49 -12.39 6.12 2.60
C GLU A 49 -12.40 4.85 1.75
N PRO A 50 -11.99 3.70 2.30
CA PRO A 50 -12.03 2.46 1.56
C PRO A 50 -13.43 1.86 1.50
N VAL A 51 -13.73 1.16 0.41
CA VAL A 51 -14.89 0.29 0.32
C VAL A 51 -14.43 -1.15 0.60
N HIS A 52 -15.16 -1.85 1.46
CA HIS A 52 -14.85 -3.20 1.89
C HIS A 52 -15.85 -4.20 1.32
N TYR A 53 -15.34 -5.30 0.77
CA TYR A 53 -16.15 -6.38 0.24
C TYR A 53 -15.77 -7.68 0.93
N PHE A 54 -16.78 -8.43 1.36
CA PHE A 54 -16.62 -9.70 2.05
C PHE A 54 -17.34 -10.79 1.31
N ALA A 55 -16.61 -11.81 0.89
CA ALA A 55 -17.15 -13.06 0.36
C ALA A 55 -16.60 -14.24 1.15
N ARG A 56 -17.12 -15.43 0.92
CA ARG A 56 -16.62 -16.63 1.60
C ARG A 56 -15.17 -16.88 1.21
N GLY A 57 -14.26 -16.84 2.18
CA GLY A 57 -12.83 -17.05 1.97
C GLY A 57 -12.10 -15.86 1.34
N LEU A 58 -12.79 -14.73 1.09
CA LEU A 58 -12.21 -13.57 0.43
C LEU A 58 -12.57 -12.27 1.14
N TYR A 59 -11.59 -11.39 1.24
CA TYR A 59 -11.76 -10.00 1.61
C TYR A 59 -11.14 -9.11 0.54
N ALA A 60 -11.89 -8.12 0.07
CA ALA A 60 -11.37 -7.10 -0.83
C ALA A 60 -11.54 -5.71 -0.24
N ARG A 61 -10.54 -4.87 -0.47
CA ARG A 61 -10.50 -3.46 -0.09
C ARG A 61 -10.23 -2.63 -1.33
N GLU A 62 -11.17 -1.73 -1.65
CA GLU A 62 -11.09 -0.83 -2.79
C GLU A 62 -10.91 0.61 -2.31
N ILE A 63 -10.03 1.33 -2.97
CA ILE A 63 -9.83 2.77 -2.77
C ILE A 63 -9.93 3.51 -4.11
N THR A 64 -10.51 4.69 -4.07
CA THR A 64 -10.47 5.66 -5.18
C THR A 64 -9.46 6.74 -4.83
N ILE A 65 -8.37 6.78 -5.57
CA ILE A 65 -7.24 7.67 -5.37
C ILE A 65 -7.42 8.88 -6.30
N PRO A 66 -7.60 10.10 -5.77
CA PRO A 66 -7.73 11.28 -6.62
C PRO A 66 -6.47 11.52 -7.48
N LYS A 67 -6.66 12.13 -8.65
CA LYS A 67 -5.54 12.60 -9.48
C LYS A 67 -4.60 13.50 -8.69
N GLY A 68 -3.29 13.38 -8.91
CA GLY A 68 -2.25 14.17 -8.25
C GLY A 68 -1.97 13.75 -6.81
N THR A 69 -2.48 12.59 -6.39
CA THR A 69 -2.30 12.10 -5.03
C THR A 69 -1.08 11.19 -4.93
N LEU A 70 -0.23 11.48 -3.96
CA LEU A 70 0.84 10.59 -3.50
C LEU A 70 0.34 9.80 -2.29
N LEU A 71 0.49 8.49 -2.29
CA LEU A 71 0.05 7.63 -1.20
C LEU A 71 1.08 6.55 -0.87
N THR A 72 1.14 6.15 0.39
CA THR A 72 1.92 5.00 0.85
C THR A 72 0.99 3.90 1.36
N GLY A 73 1.36 2.65 1.07
CA GLY A 73 0.64 1.47 1.55
C GLY A 73 1.31 0.84 2.77
N LYS A 74 0.57 -0.04 3.45
CA LYS A 74 1.11 -0.95 4.46
C LYS A 74 1.84 -2.12 3.81
N ILE A 75 2.57 -2.88 4.61
CA ILE A 75 3.25 -4.10 4.18
C ILE A 75 2.31 -5.28 4.36
N HIS A 76 2.06 -6.02 3.29
CA HIS A 76 1.18 -7.18 3.32
C HIS A 76 1.93 -8.44 3.75
N LEU A 77 1.34 -9.21 4.66
CA LEU A 77 1.92 -10.45 5.19
C LEU A 77 1.80 -11.62 4.21
N PHE A 78 0.83 -11.57 3.30
CA PHE A 78 0.51 -12.66 2.40
C PHE A 78 0.50 -12.20 0.93
N GLU A 79 0.71 -13.17 0.04
CA GLU A 79 0.49 -12.95 -1.39
C GLU A 79 -0.98 -12.55 -1.64
N HIS A 80 -1.18 -11.59 -2.52
CA HIS A 80 -2.50 -11.04 -2.80
C HIS A 80 -2.59 -10.50 -4.23
N ILE A 81 -3.83 -10.34 -4.70
CA ILE A 81 -4.12 -9.79 -6.02
C ILE A 81 -4.49 -8.31 -5.88
N ASN A 82 -3.95 -7.48 -6.76
CA ASN A 82 -4.38 -6.10 -6.94
C ASN A 82 -5.00 -5.95 -8.32
N ILE A 83 -6.12 -5.26 -8.38
CA ILE A 83 -6.80 -4.89 -9.62
C ILE A 83 -6.87 -3.38 -9.68
N ILE A 84 -6.33 -2.83 -10.75
CA ILE A 84 -6.47 -1.43 -11.12
C ILE A 84 -7.52 -1.37 -12.21
N SER A 85 -8.75 -1.01 -11.84
CA SER A 85 -9.90 -1.01 -12.76
C SER A 85 -10.05 0.28 -13.54
N LYS A 86 -9.49 1.39 -13.02
CA LYS A 86 -9.50 2.72 -13.61
C LYS A 86 -8.22 3.47 -13.29
N GLY A 87 -7.78 4.35 -14.19
CA GLY A 87 -6.75 5.35 -13.96
C GLY A 87 -5.36 4.99 -14.46
N ASP A 88 -4.39 5.77 -14.01
CA ASP A 88 -2.97 5.71 -14.38
C ASP A 88 -2.15 6.10 -13.15
N ILE A 89 -1.28 5.22 -12.70
CA ILE A 89 -0.52 5.37 -11.47
C ILE A 89 0.93 4.91 -11.64
N SER A 90 1.88 5.70 -11.17
CA SER A 90 3.26 5.25 -10.97
C SER A 90 3.42 4.66 -9.59
N VAL A 91 4.11 3.53 -9.47
CA VAL A 91 4.33 2.82 -8.21
C VAL A 91 5.81 2.57 -8.02
N LEU A 92 6.37 3.09 -6.93
CA LEU A 92 7.71 2.77 -6.47
C LEU A 92 7.65 1.59 -5.52
N THR A 93 8.46 0.58 -5.79
CA THR A 93 8.69 -0.60 -4.95
C THR A 93 10.20 -0.77 -4.74
N GLU A 94 10.60 -1.74 -3.93
CA GLU A 94 12.02 -2.15 -3.78
C GLU A 94 12.68 -2.58 -5.11
N ASN A 95 11.88 -2.83 -6.15
CA ASN A 95 12.33 -3.22 -7.49
C ASN A 95 12.26 -2.08 -8.52
N GLY A 96 12.19 -0.83 -8.03
CA GLY A 96 12.11 0.36 -8.87
C GLY A 96 10.70 0.85 -9.15
N VAL A 97 10.60 1.84 -10.02
CA VAL A 97 9.35 2.50 -10.42
C VAL A 97 8.70 1.76 -11.59
N LYS A 98 7.40 1.54 -11.48
CA LYS A 98 6.58 1.00 -12.55
C LYS A 98 5.33 1.84 -12.75
N ARG A 99 5.06 2.29 -13.98
CA ARG A 99 3.80 2.92 -14.35
C ARG A 99 2.78 1.88 -14.78
N ILE A 100 1.58 1.99 -14.27
CA ILE A 100 0.49 1.05 -14.47
C ILE A 100 -0.72 1.82 -14.98
N GLN A 101 -1.21 1.44 -16.15
CA GLN A 101 -2.44 1.98 -16.73
C GLN A 101 -3.54 0.93 -16.63
N ALA A 102 -4.72 1.36 -16.22
CA ALA A 102 -5.90 0.49 -16.14
C ALA A 102 -6.41 0.10 -17.55
N PRO A 103 -7.02 -1.10 -17.70
CA PRO A 103 -7.18 -2.11 -16.68
C PRO A 103 -5.91 -2.96 -16.47
N ALA A 104 -5.59 -3.28 -15.24
CA ALA A 104 -4.45 -4.12 -14.92
C ALA A 104 -4.72 -5.00 -13.69
N ALA A 105 -4.11 -6.19 -13.67
CA ALA A 105 -4.09 -7.07 -12.52
C ALA A 105 -2.66 -7.47 -12.19
N ILE A 106 -2.32 -7.48 -10.89
CA ILE A 106 -0.97 -7.72 -10.40
C ILE A 106 -1.04 -8.66 -9.21
N VAL A 107 -0.23 -9.71 -9.24
CA VAL A 107 0.04 -10.53 -8.05
C VAL A 107 1.20 -9.90 -7.28
N SER A 108 0.98 -9.63 -6.01
CA SER A 108 1.97 -9.04 -5.11
C SER A 108 2.44 -10.05 -4.09
N ARG A 109 3.75 -10.18 -3.97
CA ARG A 109 4.38 -11.03 -2.95
C ARG A 109 4.28 -10.40 -1.56
N PRO A 110 4.40 -11.21 -0.49
CA PRO A 110 4.55 -10.69 0.87
C PRO A 110 5.73 -9.73 1.00
N GLY A 111 5.66 -8.80 1.96
CA GLY A 111 6.77 -7.91 2.32
C GLY A 111 6.96 -6.70 1.40
N ILE A 112 6.14 -6.54 0.37
CA ILE A 112 6.27 -5.40 -0.54
C ILE A 112 5.57 -4.18 0.07
N LYS A 113 6.33 -3.09 0.26
CA LYS A 113 5.81 -1.75 0.55
C LYS A 113 5.86 -0.91 -0.72
N ARG A 114 4.84 -0.06 -0.92
CA ARG A 114 4.73 0.77 -2.12
C ARG A 114 4.46 2.21 -1.78
N ILE A 115 4.96 3.10 -2.64
CA ILE A 115 4.48 4.47 -2.78
C ILE A 115 3.87 4.59 -4.16
N GLY A 116 2.66 5.15 -4.25
CA GLY A 116 1.95 5.37 -5.50
C GLY A 116 1.76 6.86 -5.76
N TYR A 117 1.86 7.26 -7.03
CA TYR A 117 1.45 8.59 -7.50
C TYR A 117 0.42 8.44 -8.61
N ALA A 118 -0.78 8.96 -8.36
CA ALA A 118 -1.90 8.87 -9.30
C ALA A 118 -1.83 9.99 -10.35
N HIS A 119 -1.49 9.66 -11.59
CA HIS A 119 -1.51 10.60 -12.72
C HIS A 119 -2.94 10.92 -13.17
N GLU A 120 -3.86 9.99 -12.96
CA GLU A 120 -5.31 10.14 -13.16
C GLU A 120 -6.01 9.54 -11.93
N GLU A 121 -7.29 9.90 -11.72
CA GLU A 121 -8.10 9.25 -10.69
C GLU A 121 -8.06 7.74 -10.88
N THR A 122 -7.57 7.04 -9.86
CA THR A 122 -7.26 5.61 -9.94
C THR A 122 -8.11 4.82 -8.95
N VAL A 123 -8.76 3.77 -9.44
CA VAL A 123 -9.47 2.79 -8.60
C VAL A 123 -8.60 1.56 -8.44
N TRP A 124 -8.23 1.28 -7.20
CA TRP A 124 -7.35 0.18 -6.81
C TRP A 124 -8.04 -0.74 -5.82
N THR A 125 -8.18 -2.01 -6.19
CA THR A 125 -8.78 -3.05 -5.36
C THR A 125 -7.73 -4.09 -4.98
N THR A 126 -7.54 -4.32 -3.68
CA THR A 126 -6.66 -5.37 -3.14
C THR A 126 -7.52 -6.52 -2.64
N ILE A 127 -7.20 -7.75 -3.04
CA ILE A 127 -7.99 -8.96 -2.74
C ILE A 127 -7.12 -9.96 -2.01
N HIS A 128 -7.56 -10.38 -0.83
CA HIS A 128 -6.91 -11.35 0.04
C HIS A 128 -7.76 -12.60 0.27
N ALA A 129 -7.10 -13.73 0.42
CA ALA A 129 -7.71 -14.90 1.03
C ALA A 129 -7.89 -14.64 2.53
N CYS A 130 -9.12 -14.45 2.99
CA CYS A 130 -9.45 -14.13 4.38
C CYS A 130 -10.93 -14.40 4.63
N ASP A 131 -11.24 -15.11 5.71
CA ASP A 131 -12.63 -15.39 6.12
C ASP A 131 -13.17 -14.39 7.16
N GLU A 132 -12.34 -13.44 7.61
CA GLU A 132 -12.78 -12.39 8.53
C GLU A 132 -13.83 -11.50 7.85
N LYS A 133 -14.85 -11.11 8.58
CA LYS A 133 -15.98 -10.28 8.10
C LYS A 133 -15.98 -8.86 8.67
N ASP A 134 -15.00 -8.56 9.47
CA ASP A 134 -14.76 -7.26 10.05
C ASP A 134 -13.50 -6.66 9.42
N ALA A 135 -13.59 -5.45 8.87
CA ALA A 135 -12.50 -4.82 8.13
C ALA A 135 -11.28 -4.53 9.02
N GLU A 136 -11.50 -4.08 10.26
CA GLU A 136 -10.42 -3.76 11.19
C GLU A 136 -9.67 -5.03 11.62
N LYS A 137 -10.39 -6.12 11.86
CA LYS A 137 -9.79 -7.41 12.19
C LYS A 137 -9.06 -8.01 10.99
N ALA A 138 -9.67 -7.94 9.80
CA ALA A 138 -9.01 -8.38 8.57
C ALA A 138 -7.69 -7.62 8.33
N GLU A 139 -7.68 -6.31 8.53
CA GLU A 139 -6.47 -5.50 8.41
C GLU A 139 -5.37 -5.95 9.38
N LYS A 140 -5.68 -6.16 10.65
CA LYS A 140 -4.73 -6.66 11.67
C LYS A 140 -4.14 -8.04 11.34
N LEU A 141 -4.87 -8.87 10.60
CA LEU A 141 -4.40 -10.20 10.17
C LEU A 141 -3.54 -10.15 8.90
N LEU A 142 -3.72 -9.15 8.05
CA LEU A 142 -3.21 -9.14 6.69
C LEU A 142 -2.03 -8.20 6.47
N VAL A 143 -1.88 -7.15 7.29
CA VAL A 143 -0.88 -6.11 7.07
C VAL A 143 -0.18 -5.67 8.34
N VAL A 144 1.01 -5.13 8.17
CA VAL A 144 1.82 -4.48 9.22
C VAL A 144 2.34 -3.14 8.72
N ASP A 145 2.76 -2.27 9.64
CA ASP A 145 3.20 -0.91 9.32
C ASP A 145 4.68 -0.86 8.98
N THR A 146 5.51 -1.70 9.61
CA THR A 146 6.97 -1.64 9.50
C THR A 146 7.57 -2.94 8.96
N PHE A 147 8.74 -2.84 8.35
CA PHE A 147 9.51 -4.03 7.92
C PHE A 147 9.97 -4.89 9.10
N GLU A 148 10.20 -4.28 10.26
CA GLU A 148 10.58 -4.99 11.48
C GLU A 148 9.46 -5.89 11.98
N GLU A 149 8.23 -5.39 11.98
CA GLU A 149 7.02 -6.19 12.28
C GLU A 149 6.82 -7.32 11.27
N PHE A 150 7.06 -7.04 9.98
CA PHE A 150 7.00 -8.05 8.94
C PHE A 150 8.01 -9.18 9.17
N GLU A 151 9.27 -8.84 9.41
CA GLU A 151 10.35 -9.81 9.67
C GLU A 151 10.08 -10.65 10.91
N LYS A 152 9.50 -10.03 11.95
CA LYS A 152 9.06 -10.73 13.15
C LYS A 152 7.94 -11.72 12.85
N ALA A 153 6.90 -11.29 12.13
CA ALA A 153 5.76 -12.14 11.78
C ALA A 153 6.18 -13.36 10.94
N ILE A 154 7.11 -13.19 9.99
CA ILE A 154 7.63 -14.30 9.19
C ILE A 154 8.43 -15.29 10.05
N LYS A 155 9.30 -14.81 10.95
CA LYS A 155 10.07 -15.69 11.86
C LYS A 155 9.16 -16.50 12.79
N GLU A 156 8.09 -15.87 13.30
CA GLU A 156 7.10 -16.56 14.14
C GLU A 156 6.32 -17.63 13.37
N ALA A 157 6.03 -17.38 12.08
CA ALA A 157 5.35 -18.34 11.21
C ALA A 157 6.25 -19.51 10.76
N GLU A 158 7.58 -19.28 10.62
CA GLU A 158 8.58 -20.30 10.27
C GLU A 158 9.02 -21.16 11.47
N CYS A 159 8.67 -20.75 12.70
CA CYS A 159 8.93 -21.55 13.89
C CYS A 159 7.74 -22.51 14.11
N PRO A 160 7.76 -23.76 13.60
CA PRO A 160 6.75 -24.71 13.97
C PRO A 160 6.92 -24.98 15.46
N LEU A 161 5.90 -24.67 16.24
CA LEU A 161 5.78 -25.23 17.59
C LEU A 161 5.84 -26.75 17.40
N LEU A 162 7.01 -27.31 17.65
CA LEU A 162 7.16 -28.78 17.72
C LEU A 162 6.18 -29.28 18.78
N PRO A 163 5.46 -30.36 18.49
CA PRO A 163 4.52 -30.96 19.41
C PRO A 163 5.23 -31.50 20.65
#